data_cfc0239bf33e2cd87ded80ab070ca915
#
_entry.id   cfc0239bf33e2cd87ded80ab070ca915
#
_cell.length_a   1.000
_cell.length_b   1.000
_cell.length_c   1.000
_cell.angle_alpha   90.00
_cell.angle_beta   90.00
_cell.angle_gamma   90.00
#
_symmetry.space_group_name_H-M   'P 1'
#
loop_
_entity.id
_entity.type
_entity.pdbx_description
1 polymer ?
#
loop_
_entity_poly.entity_id
_entity_poly.type
_entity_poly.pdbx_seq_one_letter_code
_entity_poly.pdbx_strand_id
1 'polypeptide(L)'
;MGTDKPLISILMAVYEPRLDWLREQLMSLNDQTYPNLRLYIREDCSSTVPYEQIQSCVQDCITRFPYTITRNGKNLGSNGTFELLTQEADGELFAYCDQDDVWLPEKLTVLQEAMERERATLVCSDMYIIDGDGKQVADSITKVRRHHVFRSGRDLAEGLLTHNFVTGCTMLVQSDAAKRAIPFCPYMVHDHYIALCCAA
;
A
#
# COMPACT_ATOMS: atom_id res chain seq x y z
N MET A 1 16.71 -17.70 19.76
CA MET A 1 15.90 -18.17 18.63
C MET A 1 15.34 -16.91 17.99
N GLY A 2 15.89 -16.46 16.87
CA GLY A 2 15.32 -15.33 16.13
C GLY A 2 13.97 -15.79 15.59
N THR A 3 12.89 -15.15 16.02
CA THR A 3 11.61 -15.29 15.32
C THR A 3 11.83 -14.70 13.92
N ASP A 4 11.72 -15.53 12.88
CA ASP A 4 11.74 -15.02 11.51
C ASP A 4 10.63 -13.98 11.42
N LYS A 5 10.99 -12.75 11.04
CA LYS A 5 10.01 -11.68 10.82
C LYS A 5 9.06 -12.13 9.69
N PRO A 6 7.72 -11.95 9.83
CA PRO A 6 6.77 -12.34 8.78
C PRO A 6 7.09 -11.67 7.45
N LEU A 7 6.84 -12.35 6.34
CA LEU A 7 7.02 -11.76 5.01
C LEU A 7 5.96 -10.68 4.78
N ILE A 8 6.41 -9.45 4.53
CA ILE A 8 5.55 -8.37 4.05
C ILE A 8 5.66 -8.28 2.53
N SER A 9 4.55 -8.51 1.85
CA SER A 9 4.44 -8.25 0.42
C SER A 9 3.90 -6.85 0.19
N ILE A 10 4.70 -6.02 -0.50
CA ILE A 10 4.32 -4.68 -0.93
C ILE A 10 3.59 -4.82 -2.26
N LEU A 11 2.37 -4.33 -2.35
CA LEU A 11 1.50 -4.41 -3.53
C LEU A 11 1.41 -3.03 -4.17
N MET A 12 2.03 -2.86 -5.35
CA MET A 12 2.10 -1.57 -6.05
C MET A 12 1.36 -1.63 -7.39
N ALA A 13 0.36 -0.77 -7.54
CA ALA A 13 -0.29 -0.52 -8.82
C ALA A 13 0.36 0.67 -9.52
N VAL A 14 0.63 0.53 -10.84
CA VAL A 14 1.27 1.57 -11.65
C VAL A 14 0.44 1.83 -12.89
N TYR A 15 0.09 3.11 -13.13
CA TYR A 15 -0.61 3.55 -14.33
C TYR A 15 -0.20 4.98 -14.72
N GLU A 16 0.28 5.17 -15.96
CA GLU A 16 0.74 6.47 -16.48
C GLU A 16 1.62 7.24 -15.49
N PRO A 17 2.69 6.62 -14.93
CA PRO A 17 3.45 7.23 -13.86
C PRO A 17 4.28 8.42 -14.35
N ARG A 18 4.45 9.41 -13.50
CA ARG A 18 5.61 10.28 -13.59
C ARG A 18 6.84 9.50 -13.12
N LEU A 19 7.80 9.31 -14.03
CA LEU A 19 8.96 8.45 -13.76
C LEU A 19 9.88 9.01 -12.66
N ASP A 20 9.92 10.32 -12.45
CA ASP A 20 10.62 10.97 -11.33
C ASP A 20 9.99 10.59 -9.98
N TRP A 21 8.69 10.71 -9.84
CA TRP A 21 7.96 10.32 -8.62
C TRP A 21 8.00 8.80 -8.38
N LEU A 22 7.80 8.00 -9.45
CA LEU A 22 7.93 6.54 -9.35
C LEU A 22 9.32 6.14 -8.84
N ARG A 23 10.38 6.80 -9.32
CA ARG A 23 11.76 6.57 -8.86
C ARG A 23 11.91 6.90 -7.37
N GLU A 24 11.41 8.03 -6.91
CA GLU A 24 11.46 8.42 -5.50
C GLU A 24 10.70 7.41 -4.62
N GLN A 25 9.51 6.99 -5.03
CA GLN A 25 8.74 5.96 -4.34
C GLN A 25 9.51 4.65 -4.25
N LEU A 26 10.03 4.14 -5.37
CA LEU A 26 10.80 2.88 -5.41
C LEU A 26 12.06 2.95 -4.54
N MET A 27 12.79 4.05 -4.56
CA MET A 27 13.94 4.26 -3.67
C MET A 27 13.51 4.24 -2.21
N SER A 28 12.40 4.87 -1.85
CA SER A 28 11.88 4.85 -0.48
C SER A 28 11.45 3.45 -0.02
N LEU A 29 10.97 2.60 -0.93
CA LEU A 29 10.73 1.18 -0.65
C LEU A 29 12.04 0.43 -0.45
N ASN A 30 13.03 0.66 -1.30
CA ASN A 30 14.34 0.01 -1.18
C ASN A 30 15.06 0.35 0.13
N ASP A 31 14.79 1.53 0.71
CA ASP A 31 15.38 2.00 1.96
C ASP A 31 14.65 1.53 3.22
N GLN A 32 13.58 0.73 3.10
CA GLN A 32 12.86 0.20 4.27
C GLN A 32 13.78 -0.61 5.18
N THR A 33 13.67 -0.39 6.49
CA THR A 33 14.48 -1.10 7.49
C THR A 33 13.96 -2.50 7.82
N TYR A 34 12.73 -2.82 7.44
CA TYR A 34 12.16 -4.15 7.64
C TYR A 34 12.88 -5.21 6.81
N PRO A 35 13.29 -6.35 7.38
CA PRO A 35 14.25 -7.24 6.72
C PRO A 35 13.64 -8.23 5.71
N ASN A 36 12.36 -8.57 5.84
CA ASN A 36 11.73 -9.65 5.05
C ASN A 36 10.62 -9.10 4.15
N LEU A 37 11.03 -8.60 2.97
CA LEU A 37 10.18 -7.92 2.00
C LEU A 37 10.14 -8.62 0.65
N ARG A 38 9.02 -8.50 -0.05
CA ARG A 38 8.86 -8.78 -1.47
C ARG A 38 7.96 -7.71 -2.09
N LEU A 39 8.26 -7.28 -3.32
CA LEU A 39 7.47 -6.28 -4.03
C LEU A 39 6.76 -6.94 -5.24
N TYR A 40 5.45 -6.73 -5.29
CA TYR A 40 4.61 -7.08 -6.44
C TYR A 40 4.16 -5.81 -7.11
N ILE A 41 4.50 -5.65 -8.37
CA ILE A 41 4.11 -4.50 -9.20
C ILE A 41 3.21 -4.98 -10.32
N ARG A 42 2.10 -4.30 -10.50
CA ARG A 42 1.22 -4.50 -11.65
C ARG A 42 1.02 -3.20 -12.39
N GLU A 43 1.50 -3.17 -13.63
CA GLU A 43 1.34 -2.06 -14.55
C GLU A 43 -0.01 -2.20 -15.26
N ASP A 44 -0.87 -1.18 -15.17
CA ASP A 44 -2.28 -1.23 -15.58
C ASP A 44 -2.50 -0.73 -17.02
N CYS A 45 -1.67 -1.21 -17.96
CA CYS A 45 -1.79 -0.94 -19.39
C CYS A 45 -1.65 0.55 -19.74
N SER A 46 -0.58 1.19 -19.27
CA SER A 46 -0.22 2.57 -19.65
C SER A 46 -0.06 2.70 -21.16
N SER A 47 -0.52 3.82 -21.70
CA SER A 47 -0.50 4.14 -23.14
C SER A 47 0.57 5.16 -23.50
N THR A 48 0.93 6.05 -22.57
CA THR A 48 1.90 7.14 -22.80
C THR A 48 3.29 6.84 -22.29
N VAL A 49 3.41 6.02 -21.23
CA VAL A 49 4.69 5.60 -20.66
C VAL A 49 5.00 4.15 -21.09
N PRO A 50 6.07 3.92 -21.87
CA PRO A 50 6.45 2.57 -22.29
C PRO A 50 6.73 1.66 -21.10
N TYR A 51 6.24 0.42 -21.16
CA TYR A 51 6.42 -0.58 -20.10
C TYR A 51 7.89 -0.84 -19.78
N GLU A 52 8.75 -0.85 -20.80
CA GLU A 52 10.19 -1.05 -20.66
C GLU A 52 10.87 0.05 -19.83
N GLN A 53 10.36 1.29 -19.89
CA GLN A 53 10.87 2.38 -19.05
C GLN A 53 10.49 2.19 -17.59
N ILE A 54 9.28 1.71 -17.33
CA ILE A 54 8.82 1.37 -15.97
C ILE A 54 9.66 0.20 -15.43
N GLN A 55 9.87 -0.85 -16.23
CA GLN A 55 10.70 -1.99 -15.83
C GLN A 55 12.15 -1.56 -15.53
N SER A 56 12.76 -0.73 -16.37
CA SER A 56 14.11 -0.21 -16.12
C SER A 56 14.16 0.60 -14.83
N CYS A 57 13.16 1.45 -14.57
CA CYS A 57 13.07 2.23 -13.33
C CYS A 57 13.02 1.33 -12.10
N VAL A 58 12.23 0.25 -12.14
CA VAL A 58 12.13 -0.73 -11.03
C VAL A 58 13.47 -1.44 -10.83
N GLN A 59 14.09 -1.92 -11.92
CA GLN A 59 15.37 -2.63 -11.87
C GLN A 59 16.48 -1.77 -11.27
N ASP A 60 16.52 -0.48 -11.62
CA ASP A 60 17.53 0.46 -11.14
C ASP A 60 17.37 0.77 -9.65
N CYS A 61 16.12 0.77 -9.13
CA CYS A 61 15.82 1.22 -7.79
C CYS A 61 15.73 0.09 -6.77
N ILE A 62 15.15 -1.07 -7.12
CA ILE A 62 14.91 -2.17 -6.17
C ILE A 62 16.06 -3.17 -6.25
N THR A 63 16.94 -3.14 -5.27
CA THR A 63 18.17 -3.95 -5.21
C THR A 63 18.29 -4.82 -3.95
N ARG A 64 17.49 -4.55 -2.90
CA ARG A 64 17.66 -5.18 -1.58
C ARG A 64 16.75 -6.37 -1.31
N PHE A 65 15.68 -6.52 -2.06
CA PHE A 65 14.72 -7.61 -1.90
C PHE A 65 14.11 -8.01 -3.26
N PRO A 66 13.54 -9.23 -3.38
CA PRO A 66 12.96 -9.71 -4.62
C PRO A 66 11.71 -8.91 -5.02
N TYR A 67 11.53 -8.76 -6.33
CA TYR A 67 10.32 -8.16 -6.90
C TYR A 67 9.81 -8.96 -8.10
N THR A 68 8.54 -8.75 -8.40
CA THR A 68 7.87 -9.22 -9.63
C THR A 68 7.16 -8.03 -10.25
N ILE A 69 7.31 -7.83 -11.54
CA ILE A 69 6.56 -6.84 -12.29
C ILE A 69 5.80 -7.53 -13.44
N THR A 70 4.51 -7.27 -13.53
CA THR A 70 3.62 -7.80 -14.56
C THR A 70 2.79 -6.68 -15.18
N ARG A 71 2.29 -6.88 -16.39
CA ARG A 71 1.44 -5.92 -17.09
C ARG A 71 0.05 -6.47 -17.30
N ASN A 72 -0.98 -5.64 -17.06
CA ASN A 72 -2.36 -5.98 -17.41
C ASN A 72 -2.55 -5.95 -18.93
N GLY A 73 -3.40 -6.84 -19.45
CA GLY A 73 -3.75 -6.86 -20.88
C GLY A 73 -4.65 -5.68 -21.32
N LYS A 74 -5.27 -4.99 -20.35
CA LYS A 74 -6.08 -3.78 -20.52
C LYS A 74 -6.09 -3.01 -19.20
N ASN A 75 -6.45 -1.74 -19.24
CA ASN A 75 -6.66 -0.95 -18.01
C ASN A 75 -7.84 -1.52 -17.21
N LEU A 76 -7.61 -1.86 -15.95
CA LEU A 76 -8.58 -2.39 -14.99
C LEU A 76 -8.98 -1.37 -13.93
N GLY A 77 -8.28 -0.23 -13.88
CA GLY A 77 -8.39 0.75 -12.82
C GLY A 77 -7.78 0.29 -11.49
N SER A 78 -7.69 1.20 -10.54
CA SER A 78 -7.04 0.96 -9.25
C SER A 78 -7.60 -0.27 -8.53
N ASN A 79 -8.93 -0.36 -8.35
CA ASN A 79 -9.56 -1.49 -7.66
C ASN A 79 -9.24 -2.84 -8.31
N GLY A 80 -9.40 -2.94 -9.64
CA GLY A 80 -9.15 -4.21 -10.34
C GLY A 80 -7.68 -4.61 -10.30
N THR A 81 -6.78 -3.64 -10.39
CA THR A 81 -5.34 -3.88 -10.32
C THR A 81 -4.90 -4.31 -8.92
N PHE A 82 -5.38 -3.65 -7.87
CA PHE A 82 -5.10 -4.07 -6.49
C PHE A 82 -5.76 -5.40 -6.12
N GLU A 83 -6.96 -5.72 -6.67
CA GLU A 83 -7.58 -7.03 -6.48
C GLU A 83 -6.71 -8.16 -7.03
N LEU A 84 -6.18 -8.00 -8.26
CA LEU A 84 -5.27 -8.98 -8.84
C LEU A 84 -3.97 -9.11 -8.03
N LEU A 85 -3.38 -8.00 -7.59
CA LEU A 85 -2.20 -8.01 -6.72
C LEU A 85 -2.48 -8.77 -5.42
N THR A 86 -3.62 -8.49 -4.77
CA THR A 86 -4.04 -9.17 -3.53
C THR A 86 -4.23 -10.67 -3.74
N GLN A 87 -4.77 -11.06 -4.90
CA GLN A 87 -4.99 -12.47 -5.24
C GLN A 87 -3.69 -13.23 -5.48
N GLU A 88 -2.74 -12.60 -6.19
CA GLU A 88 -1.51 -13.25 -6.67
C GLU A 88 -0.37 -13.26 -5.65
N ALA A 89 -0.30 -12.25 -4.78
CA ALA A 89 0.79 -12.12 -3.83
C ALA A 89 0.77 -13.22 -2.77
N ASP A 90 1.97 -13.68 -2.39
CA ASP A 90 2.22 -14.49 -1.20
C ASP A 90 2.62 -13.60 0.00
N GLY A 91 2.92 -14.20 1.15
CA GLY A 91 3.33 -13.50 2.36
C GLY A 91 2.24 -13.47 3.43
N GLU A 92 2.65 -13.18 4.67
CA GLU A 92 1.74 -13.14 5.81
C GLU A 92 1.02 -11.79 5.93
N LEU A 93 1.68 -10.72 5.46
CA LEU A 93 1.19 -9.35 5.57
C LEU A 93 1.25 -8.65 4.20
N PHE A 94 0.27 -7.80 3.93
CA PHE A 94 0.20 -6.97 2.72
C PHE A 94 0.25 -5.48 3.07
N ALA A 95 1.12 -4.74 2.36
CA ALA A 95 1.22 -3.30 2.40
C ALA A 95 0.89 -2.74 1.01
N TYR A 96 -0.20 -1.98 0.90
CA TYR A 96 -0.61 -1.37 -0.36
C TYR A 96 0.19 -0.11 -0.63
N CYS A 97 0.57 0.10 -1.88
CA CYS A 97 1.50 1.15 -2.27
C CYS A 97 1.03 1.84 -3.54
N ASP A 98 0.83 3.14 -3.46
CA ASP A 98 0.61 3.98 -4.62
C ASP A 98 1.97 4.33 -5.28
N GLN A 99 1.96 4.80 -6.53
CA GLN A 99 3.17 4.99 -7.34
C GLN A 99 3.90 6.32 -7.10
N ASP A 100 3.33 7.21 -6.28
CA ASP A 100 3.68 8.62 -6.17
C ASP A 100 3.79 9.13 -4.73
N ASP A 101 3.87 8.22 -3.76
CA ASP A 101 4.16 8.52 -2.36
C ASP A 101 5.66 8.39 -2.05
N VAL A 102 6.06 8.78 -0.85
CA VAL A 102 7.41 8.52 -0.30
C VAL A 102 7.27 7.91 1.09
N TRP A 103 7.82 6.72 1.30
CA TRP A 103 7.73 6.02 2.57
C TRP A 103 8.92 6.34 3.48
N LEU A 104 8.64 6.62 4.76
CA LEU A 104 9.70 6.75 5.76
C LEU A 104 10.39 5.39 5.98
N PRO A 105 11.71 5.35 6.21
CA PRO A 105 12.47 4.10 6.29
C PRO A 105 11.94 3.08 7.31
N GLU A 106 11.42 3.53 8.44
CA GLU A 106 10.94 2.67 9.52
C GLU A 106 9.46 2.29 9.41
N LYS A 107 8.75 2.76 8.37
CA LYS A 107 7.29 2.62 8.24
C LYS A 107 6.82 1.18 8.45
N LEU A 108 7.36 0.22 7.69
CA LEU A 108 6.92 -1.16 7.76
C LEU A 108 7.29 -1.82 9.09
N THR A 109 8.43 -1.47 9.68
CA THR A 109 8.85 -1.95 11.01
C THR A 109 7.86 -1.47 12.08
N VAL A 110 7.53 -0.18 12.09
CA VAL A 110 6.61 0.42 13.06
C VAL A 110 5.19 -0.15 12.93
N LEU A 111 4.69 -0.30 11.69
CA LEU A 111 3.37 -0.86 11.46
C LEU A 111 3.29 -2.34 11.89
N GLN A 112 4.31 -3.14 11.59
CA GLN A 112 4.35 -4.55 11.98
C GLN A 112 4.43 -4.71 13.51
N GLU A 113 5.24 -3.92 14.20
CA GLU A 113 5.32 -3.90 15.65
C GLU A 113 4.00 -3.46 16.30
N ALA A 114 3.33 -2.47 15.72
CA ALA A 114 2.00 -2.05 16.18
C ALA A 114 0.96 -3.16 15.99
N MET A 115 0.98 -3.85 14.85
CA MET A 115 0.09 -4.97 14.57
C MET A 115 0.26 -6.12 15.57
N GLU A 116 1.49 -6.49 15.89
CA GLU A 116 1.80 -7.53 16.90
C GLU A 116 1.34 -7.11 18.30
N ARG A 117 1.70 -5.89 18.72
CA ARG A 117 1.36 -5.37 20.06
C ARG A 117 -0.14 -5.31 20.30
N GLU A 118 -0.89 -4.83 19.31
CA GLU A 118 -2.34 -4.67 19.40
C GLU A 118 -3.10 -5.94 18.99
N ARG A 119 -2.43 -6.96 18.46
CA ARG A 119 -3.03 -8.16 17.86
C ARG A 119 -4.08 -7.80 16.81
N ALA A 120 -3.75 -6.81 16.01
CA ALA A 120 -4.67 -6.24 15.03
C ALA A 120 -4.66 -7.03 13.71
N THR A 121 -5.80 -7.07 13.04
CA THR A 121 -5.94 -7.59 11.67
C THR A 121 -5.45 -6.58 10.63
N LEU A 122 -5.64 -5.29 10.91
CA LEU A 122 -5.22 -4.17 10.09
C LEU A 122 -4.72 -3.03 10.99
N VAL A 123 -3.64 -2.38 10.59
CA VAL A 123 -3.14 -1.14 11.17
C VAL A 123 -2.91 -0.12 10.07
N CYS A 124 -3.04 1.16 10.40
CA CYS A 124 -2.68 2.25 9.49
C CYS A 124 -1.96 3.37 10.25
N SER A 125 -1.11 4.10 9.54
CA SER A 125 -0.44 5.29 10.06
C SER A 125 -1.14 6.58 9.63
N ASP A 126 -0.78 7.68 10.28
CA ASP A 126 -0.93 9.01 9.70
C ASP A 126 0.08 9.23 8.57
N MET A 127 0.00 10.36 7.89
CA MET A 127 0.90 10.74 6.81
C MET A 127 1.21 12.24 6.85
N TYR A 128 2.44 12.61 6.48
CA TYR A 128 2.75 13.97 6.05
C TYR A 128 2.12 14.22 4.69
N ILE A 129 1.71 15.46 4.43
CA ILE A 129 1.25 15.87 3.10
C ILE A 129 2.37 16.67 2.46
N ILE A 130 2.75 16.28 1.24
CA ILE A 130 3.75 16.95 0.43
C ILE A 130 3.10 17.52 -0.83
N ASP A 131 3.68 18.56 -1.41
CA ASP A 131 3.29 19.10 -2.72
C ASP A 131 4.03 18.38 -3.87
N GLY A 132 3.76 18.79 -5.11
CA GLY A 132 4.36 18.21 -6.31
C GLY A 132 5.88 18.36 -6.44
N ASP A 133 6.50 19.18 -5.59
CA ASP A 133 7.95 19.38 -5.49
C ASP A 133 8.56 18.64 -4.27
N GLY A 134 7.75 17.80 -3.58
CA GLY A 134 8.17 17.03 -2.41
C GLY A 134 8.26 17.84 -1.11
N LYS A 135 7.82 19.09 -1.11
CA LYS A 135 7.86 19.93 0.09
C LYS A 135 6.68 19.61 1.01
N GLN A 136 6.96 19.41 2.29
CA GLN A 136 5.92 19.17 3.29
C GLN A 136 5.04 20.41 3.47
N VAL A 137 3.72 20.23 3.29
CA VAL A 137 2.70 21.27 3.45
C VAL A 137 1.82 21.06 4.68
N ALA A 138 1.74 19.82 5.19
CA ALA A 138 1.10 19.52 6.48
C ALA A 138 1.78 18.30 7.14
N ASP A 139 1.71 18.24 8.46
CA ASP A 139 2.31 17.18 9.28
C ASP A 139 1.30 16.06 9.65
N SER A 140 0.06 16.17 9.17
CA SER A 140 -0.99 15.17 9.36
C SER A 140 -2.09 15.36 8.31
N ILE A 141 -2.66 14.26 7.84
CA ILE A 141 -3.86 14.26 6.99
C ILE A 141 -5.05 14.93 7.69
N THR A 142 -5.13 14.87 9.01
CA THR A 142 -6.21 15.46 9.80
C THR A 142 -6.23 16.99 9.73
N LYS A 143 -5.11 17.62 9.39
CA LYS A 143 -5.03 19.08 9.18
C LYS A 143 -5.59 19.50 7.82
N VAL A 144 -5.59 18.60 6.85
CA VAL A 144 -6.10 18.85 5.50
C VAL A 144 -7.54 18.37 5.36
N ARG A 145 -7.84 17.18 5.88
CA ARG A 145 -9.19 16.60 5.88
C ARG A 145 -9.82 16.75 7.26
N ARG A 146 -10.58 17.81 7.49
CA ARG A 146 -11.14 18.19 8.82
C ARG A 146 -12.02 17.13 9.50
N HIS A 147 -12.59 16.20 8.74
CA HIS A 147 -13.43 15.11 9.26
C HIS A 147 -12.69 13.78 9.34
N HIS A 148 -11.38 13.77 9.05
CA HIS A 148 -10.56 12.57 9.17
C HIS A 148 -10.18 12.36 10.63
N VAL A 149 -10.75 11.33 11.25
CA VAL A 149 -10.52 10.98 12.66
C VAL A 149 -10.11 9.53 12.73
N PHE A 150 -8.86 9.27 13.09
CA PHE A 150 -8.39 7.91 13.33
C PHE A 150 -9.12 7.26 14.49
N ARG A 151 -9.49 6.01 14.33
CA ARG A 151 -10.13 5.20 15.35
C ARG A 151 -9.41 3.85 15.48
N SER A 152 -9.43 3.29 16.68
CA SER A 152 -8.87 1.97 16.95
C SER A 152 -9.79 1.17 17.87
N GLY A 153 -9.65 -0.15 17.89
CA GLY A 153 -10.43 -1.05 18.71
C GLY A 153 -11.27 -2.02 17.89
N ARG A 154 -12.39 -2.46 18.49
CA ARG A 154 -13.38 -3.34 17.85
C ARG A 154 -14.61 -2.55 17.44
N ASP A 155 -15.51 -3.19 16.69
CA ASP A 155 -16.81 -2.63 16.30
C ASP A 155 -16.69 -1.32 15.47
N LEU A 156 -15.67 -1.27 14.59
CA LEU A 156 -15.42 -0.10 13.75
C LEU A 156 -16.24 -0.11 12.45
N ALA A 157 -16.90 -1.20 12.10
CA ALA A 157 -17.58 -1.38 10.81
C ALA A 157 -18.64 -0.29 10.56
N GLU A 158 -19.49 0.03 11.54
CA GLU A 158 -20.51 1.08 11.41
C GLU A 158 -19.87 2.45 11.13
N GLY A 159 -18.78 2.77 11.83
CA GLY A 159 -18.03 4.01 11.61
C GLY A 159 -17.39 4.08 10.23
N LEU A 160 -16.82 2.98 9.75
CA LEU A 160 -16.22 2.87 8.44
C LEU A 160 -17.25 2.94 7.29
N LEU A 161 -18.50 2.51 7.50
CA LEU A 161 -19.54 2.69 6.48
C LEU A 161 -19.81 4.16 6.15
N THR A 162 -19.57 5.05 7.09
CA THR A 162 -19.89 6.48 6.95
C THR A 162 -18.63 7.35 6.73
N HIS A 163 -17.50 6.97 7.30
CA HIS A 163 -16.26 7.77 7.28
C HIS A 163 -15.02 6.87 7.18
N ASN A 164 -14.41 6.84 5.99
CA ASN A 164 -13.13 6.18 5.82
C ASN A 164 -11.99 6.99 6.48
N PHE A 165 -11.22 6.33 7.33
CA PHE A 165 -9.98 6.87 7.93
C PHE A 165 -8.75 6.03 7.57
N VAL A 166 -8.90 5.02 6.73
CA VAL A 166 -7.80 4.19 6.23
C VAL A 166 -7.47 4.60 4.81
N THR A 167 -6.20 4.82 4.53
CA THR A 167 -5.70 5.10 3.17
C THR A 167 -4.77 3.96 2.76
N GLY A 168 -4.91 3.47 1.54
CA GLY A 168 -4.18 2.29 1.03
C GLY A 168 -2.69 2.36 1.31
N CYS A 169 -2.05 3.46 0.91
CA CYS A 169 -0.61 3.65 1.10
C CYS A 169 -0.16 3.74 2.57
N THR A 170 -1.07 3.81 3.55
CA THR A 170 -0.73 3.88 4.98
C THR A 170 -0.99 2.60 5.75
N MET A 171 -1.64 1.60 5.14
CA MET A 171 -2.09 0.39 5.84
C MET A 171 -1.13 -0.79 5.71
N LEU A 172 -1.13 -1.62 6.76
CA LEU A 172 -0.61 -2.98 6.78
C LEU A 172 -1.73 -3.91 7.25
N VAL A 173 -1.99 -5.00 6.52
CA VAL A 173 -3.09 -5.91 6.78
C VAL A 173 -2.64 -7.36 6.72
N GLN A 174 -3.25 -8.24 7.50
CA GLN A 174 -3.05 -9.69 7.39
C GLN A 174 -3.52 -10.17 6.00
N SER A 175 -2.68 -10.93 5.31
CA SER A 175 -2.92 -11.33 3.92
C SER A 175 -4.20 -12.15 3.75
N ASP A 176 -4.51 -13.02 4.70
CA ASP A 176 -5.73 -13.84 4.67
C ASP A 176 -7.00 -12.98 4.84
N ALA A 177 -6.93 -11.91 5.63
CA ALA A 177 -8.05 -10.96 5.78
C ALA A 177 -8.26 -10.15 4.48
N ALA A 178 -7.18 -9.65 3.87
CA ALA A 178 -7.25 -8.97 2.59
C ALA A 178 -7.79 -9.89 1.47
N LYS A 179 -7.36 -11.15 1.42
CA LYS A 179 -7.83 -12.13 0.45
C LYS A 179 -9.30 -12.50 0.64
N ARG A 180 -9.81 -12.53 1.89
CA ARG A 180 -11.24 -12.73 2.14
C ARG A 180 -12.13 -11.59 1.65
N ALA A 181 -11.57 -10.38 1.45
CA ALA A 181 -12.30 -9.26 0.88
C ALA A 181 -12.51 -9.36 -0.65
N ILE A 182 -11.90 -10.33 -1.32
CA ILE A 182 -12.09 -10.55 -2.77
C ILE A 182 -13.45 -11.27 -3.02
N PRO A 183 -14.24 -10.84 -4.03
CA PRO A 183 -14.00 -9.72 -4.95
C PRO A 183 -14.23 -8.36 -4.29
N PHE A 184 -13.43 -7.35 -4.68
CA PHE A 184 -13.60 -6.00 -4.14
C PHE A 184 -14.90 -5.36 -4.61
N CYS A 185 -15.53 -4.61 -3.70
CA CYS A 185 -16.75 -3.88 -4.02
C CYS A 185 -16.50 -2.84 -5.13
N PRO A 186 -17.23 -2.87 -6.25
CA PRO A 186 -17.01 -1.92 -7.35
C PRO A 186 -17.43 -0.48 -7.02
N TYR A 187 -18.14 -0.26 -5.91
CA TYR A 187 -18.65 1.03 -5.48
C TYR A 187 -17.85 1.67 -4.34
N MET A 188 -16.79 1.00 -3.88
CA MET A 188 -15.89 1.48 -2.83
C MET A 188 -14.45 1.35 -3.29
N VAL A 189 -13.58 2.28 -2.89
CA VAL A 189 -12.13 2.12 -3.09
C VAL A 189 -11.62 0.95 -2.27
N HIS A 190 -10.61 0.24 -2.79
CA HIS A 190 -10.12 -1.03 -2.24
C HIS A 190 -9.72 -0.94 -0.76
N ASP A 191 -9.05 0.14 -0.36
CA ASP A 191 -8.57 0.36 1.00
C ASP A 191 -9.72 0.47 2.01
N HIS A 192 -10.74 1.25 1.67
CA HIS A 192 -11.95 1.40 2.47
C HIS A 192 -12.70 0.07 2.59
N TYR A 193 -12.83 -0.66 1.47
CA TYR A 193 -13.53 -1.94 1.46
C TYR A 193 -12.79 -3.01 2.26
N ILE A 194 -11.47 -3.12 2.12
CA ILE A 194 -10.65 -4.05 2.93
C ILE A 194 -10.76 -3.70 4.41
N ALA A 195 -10.64 -2.41 4.76
CA ALA A 195 -10.77 -1.97 6.15
C ALA A 195 -12.14 -2.32 6.75
N LEU A 196 -13.21 -2.12 5.97
CA LEU A 196 -14.57 -2.50 6.37
C LEU A 196 -14.70 -4.00 6.61
N CYS A 197 -14.18 -4.84 5.69
CA CYS A 197 -14.18 -6.30 5.83
C CYS A 197 -13.36 -6.79 7.03
N CYS A 198 -12.27 -6.09 7.38
CA CYS A 198 -11.48 -6.41 8.57
C CYS A 198 -12.17 -6.02 9.88
N ALA A 199 -13.10 -5.05 9.84
CA ALA A 199 -13.82 -4.54 10.99
C ALA A 199 -15.18 -5.23 11.24
N ALA A 200 -15.68 -5.99 10.27
CA ALA A 200 -16.92 -6.75 10.35
C ALA A 200 -16.69 -8.15 10.95
#